data_adc3e09886baa1564905acafc00ac9da
#
_entry.id   adc3e09886baa1564905acafc00ac9da
#
_cell.length_a   1.000
_cell.length_b   1.000
_cell.length_c   1.000
_cell.angle_alpha   90.00
_cell.angle_beta   90.00
_cell.angle_gamma   90.00
#
_symmetry.space_group_name_H-M   'P 1'
#
loop_
_entity.id
_entity.type
_entity.pdbx_description
1 polymer ?
#
loop_
_entity_poly.entity_id
_entity_poly.type
_entity_poly.pdbx_seq_one_letter_code
_entity_poly.pdbx_strand_id
1 'polypeptide(L)'
;MARIIAIANQKGGVGKTTTAVNLAAALARAPKRVLLVDLDAQGNATMGSGVDKRELEASTCDVLLGERDARSTVVATAEGFDLLPGNIDLTAAEIQLMEVEGREQRLKAALEPLRGDYDFIVIDCPPALSLLTLNALTAADSVI
;
A
#
# COMPACT_ATOMS: atom_id res chain seq x y z
N MET A 1 2.39 11.81 14.14
CA MET A 1 2.37 10.42 13.65
C MET A 1 1.34 10.25 12.55
N ALA A 2 1.69 9.49 11.55
CA ALA A 2 0.81 9.29 10.41
C ALA A 2 -0.51 8.63 10.81
N ARG A 3 -1.60 9.12 10.24
CA ARG A 3 -2.88 8.41 10.27
C ARG A 3 -2.91 7.44 9.11
N ILE A 4 -3.20 6.18 9.39
CA ILE A 4 -3.24 5.12 8.40
C ILE A 4 -4.69 4.83 8.04
N ILE A 5 -5.02 4.98 6.75
CA ILE A 5 -6.38 4.84 6.23
C ILE A 5 -6.38 3.72 5.20
N ALA A 6 -7.15 2.68 5.43
CA ALA A 6 -7.34 1.61 4.46
C ALA A 6 -8.59 1.89 3.61
N ILE A 7 -8.44 1.77 2.31
CA ILE A 7 -9.55 1.89 1.37
C ILE A 7 -9.89 0.49 0.89
N ALA A 8 -11.01 -0.02 1.38
CA ALA A 8 -11.45 -1.38 1.12
C ALA A 8 -12.78 -1.34 0.39
N ASN A 9 -12.90 -2.14 -0.68
CA ASN A 9 -14.13 -2.25 -1.42
C ASN A 9 -14.24 -3.65 -1.99
N GLN A 10 -15.22 -4.39 -1.52
CA GLN A 10 -15.43 -5.78 -1.92
C GLN A 10 -15.87 -5.93 -3.36
N LYS A 11 -16.44 -4.88 -3.94
CA LYS A 11 -16.86 -4.94 -5.34
C LYS A 11 -15.71 -4.73 -6.31
N GLY A 12 -14.57 -4.32 -5.80
CA GLY A 12 -13.39 -4.13 -6.61
C GLY A 12 -13.55 -3.09 -7.71
N GLY A 13 -12.58 -3.08 -8.60
CA GLY A 13 -12.67 -2.28 -9.79
C GLY A 13 -12.14 -0.88 -9.69
N VAL A 14 -12.36 -0.13 -10.72
CA VAL A 14 -11.69 1.13 -11.03
C VAL A 14 -12.02 2.23 -10.02
N GLY A 15 -13.24 2.26 -9.50
CA GLY A 15 -13.68 3.32 -8.58
C GLY A 15 -12.89 3.36 -7.28
N LYS A 16 -12.59 2.21 -6.71
CA LYS A 16 -11.82 2.11 -5.47
C LYS A 16 -10.40 2.65 -5.66
N THR A 17 -9.72 2.20 -6.70
CA THR A 17 -8.35 2.61 -7.00
C THR A 17 -8.30 4.10 -7.30
N THR A 18 -9.25 4.62 -8.07
CA THR A 18 -9.34 6.04 -8.37
C THR A 18 -9.50 6.84 -7.08
N THR A 19 -10.31 6.37 -6.14
CA THR A 19 -10.49 7.03 -4.85
C THR A 19 -9.18 7.11 -4.06
N ALA A 20 -8.43 6.00 -4.01
CA ALA A 20 -7.17 5.95 -3.27
C ALA A 20 -6.14 6.93 -3.85
N VAL A 21 -5.96 6.90 -5.17
CA VAL A 21 -5.00 7.78 -5.85
C VAL A 21 -5.42 9.24 -5.70
N ASN A 22 -6.71 9.54 -5.90
CA ASN A 22 -7.20 10.92 -5.78
C ASN A 22 -7.10 11.45 -4.36
N LEU A 23 -7.35 10.63 -3.36
CA LEU A 23 -7.20 11.02 -1.96
C LEU A 23 -5.74 11.37 -1.67
N ALA A 24 -4.81 10.50 -2.09
CA ALA A 24 -3.38 10.75 -1.88
C ALA A 24 -2.94 12.05 -2.56
N ALA A 25 -3.37 12.28 -3.80
CA ALA A 25 -3.03 13.50 -4.54
C ALA A 25 -3.63 14.75 -3.89
N ALA A 26 -4.88 14.66 -3.43
CA ALA A 26 -5.55 15.79 -2.78
C ALA A 26 -4.86 16.16 -1.47
N LEU A 27 -4.50 15.16 -0.65
CA LEU A 27 -3.80 15.39 0.60
C LEU A 27 -2.41 15.98 0.36
N ALA A 28 -1.71 15.53 -0.69
CA ALA A 28 -0.40 16.07 -1.04
C ALA A 28 -0.49 17.55 -1.44
N ARG A 29 -1.58 17.94 -2.11
CA ARG A 29 -1.80 19.35 -2.46
C ARG A 29 -2.17 20.22 -1.26
N ALA A 30 -2.62 19.62 -0.14
CA ALA A 30 -3.10 20.35 1.04
C ALA A 30 -2.06 20.82 2.05
N PRO A 31 -0.80 20.99 1.88
CA PRO A 31 0.33 20.13 1.58
C PRO A 31 0.65 19.21 2.76
N LYS A 32 0.25 17.98 2.65
CA LYS A 32 0.54 16.95 3.63
C LYS A 32 1.57 15.97 3.06
N ARG A 33 2.31 15.33 3.95
CA ARG A 33 3.25 14.27 3.56
C ARG A 33 2.46 12.97 3.49
N VAL A 34 2.37 12.37 2.31
CA VAL A 34 1.48 11.24 2.07
C VAL A 34 2.23 10.07 1.44
N LEU A 35 1.96 8.87 1.97
CA LEU A 35 2.39 7.61 1.36
C LEU A 35 1.15 6.85 0.92
N LEU A 36 1.14 6.41 -0.34
CA LEU A 36 0.13 5.50 -0.87
C LEU A 36 0.74 4.10 -0.94
N VAL A 37 0.10 3.12 -0.32
CA VAL A 37 0.55 1.72 -0.34
C VAL A 37 -0.38 0.95 -1.27
N ASP A 38 0.18 0.37 -2.34
CA ASP A 38 -0.59 -0.47 -3.26
C ASP A 38 -0.49 -1.92 -2.80
N LEU A 39 -1.59 -2.45 -2.31
CA LEU A 39 -1.66 -3.80 -1.79
C LEU A 39 -2.43 -4.74 -2.73
N ASP A 40 -2.77 -4.27 -3.92
CA ASP A 40 -3.50 -5.03 -4.92
C ASP A 40 -2.55 -5.58 -5.98
N ALA A 41 -2.59 -6.90 -6.21
CA ALA A 41 -1.73 -7.57 -7.18
C ALA A 41 -1.90 -7.05 -8.60
N GLN A 42 -3.05 -6.46 -8.92
CA GLN A 42 -3.26 -5.84 -10.23
C GLN A 42 -2.42 -4.59 -10.44
N GLY A 43 -1.95 -3.97 -9.34
CA GLY A 43 -1.08 -2.79 -9.44
C GLY A 43 -1.75 -1.56 -10.03
N ASN A 44 -3.07 -1.44 -9.88
CA ASN A 44 -3.81 -0.32 -10.48
C ASN A 44 -3.48 1.02 -9.83
N ALA A 45 -3.28 1.04 -8.52
CA ALA A 45 -2.87 2.27 -7.83
C ALA A 45 -1.45 2.68 -8.25
N THR A 46 -0.56 1.72 -8.47
CA THR A 46 0.79 1.96 -8.95
C THR A 46 0.75 2.60 -10.35
N MET A 47 0.02 1.99 -11.28
CA MET A 47 -0.13 2.55 -12.63
C MET A 47 -0.83 3.90 -12.62
N GLY A 48 -1.86 4.05 -11.79
CA GLY A 48 -2.59 5.32 -11.65
C GLY A 48 -1.74 6.43 -11.05
N SER A 49 -0.66 6.08 -10.36
CA SER A 49 0.30 7.04 -9.81
C SER A 49 1.44 7.37 -10.78
N GLY A 50 1.40 6.83 -11.99
CA GLY A 50 2.40 7.10 -13.01
C GLY A 50 3.65 6.23 -12.94
N VAL A 51 3.62 5.16 -12.15
CA VAL A 51 4.75 4.24 -11.99
C VAL A 51 4.44 2.95 -12.74
N ASP A 52 5.37 2.50 -13.59
CA ASP A 52 5.16 1.26 -14.36
C ASP A 52 5.41 0.05 -13.48
N LYS A 53 4.33 -0.68 -13.16
CA LYS A 53 4.39 -1.85 -12.30
C LYS A 53 5.22 -2.99 -12.87
N ARG A 54 5.47 -2.97 -14.19
CA ARG A 54 6.25 -4.02 -14.87
C ARG A 54 7.75 -3.80 -14.76
N GLU A 55 8.19 -2.62 -14.34
CA GLU A 55 9.58 -2.24 -14.26
C GLU A 55 10.08 -2.06 -12.82
N LEU A 56 9.35 -2.59 -11.84
CA LEU A 56 9.72 -2.43 -10.43
C LEU A 56 10.89 -3.33 -10.05
N GLU A 57 11.89 -2.75 -9.40
CA GLU A 57 12.98 -3.51 -8.80
C GLU A 57 12.57 -4.13 -7.48
N ALA A 58 11.67 -3.47 -6.77
CA ALA A 58 11.15 -3.91 -5.48
C ALA A 58 9.70 -3.43 -5.34
N SER A 59 8.92 -4.13 -4.54
CA SER A 59 7.51 -3.85 -4.38
C SER A 59 7.04 -4.13 -2.95
N THR A 60 5.77 -3.86 -2.69
CA THR A 60 5.13 -4.18 -1.42
C THR A 60 5.29 -5.67 -1.06
N CYS A 61 5.33 -6.56 -2.06
CA CYS A 61 5.57 -7.98 -1.83
C CYS A 61 6.87 -8.21 -1.06
N ASP A 62 7.97 -7.59 -1.50
CA ASP A 62 9.27 -7.75 -0.86
C ASP A 62 9.26 -7.23 0.57
N VAL A 63 8.53 -6.15 0.81
CA VAL A 63 8.40 -5.55 2.13
C VAL A 63 7.63 -6.48 3.08
N LEU A 64 6.53 -7.07 2.62
CA LEU A 64 5.73 -7.97 3.44
C LEU A 64 6.49 -9.24 3.80
N LEU A 65 7.32 -9.73 2.90
CA LEU A 65 8.12 -10.93 3.12
C LEU A 65 9.41 -10.67 3.90
N GLY A 66 9.68 -9.41 4.22
CA GLY A 66 10.86 -9.04 5.00
C GLY A 66 12.16 -9.03 4.19
N GLU A 67 12.07 -9.07 2.88
CA GLU A 67 13.24 -9.08 1.99
C GLU A 67 13.78 -7.67 1.76
N ARG A 68 12.95 -6.65 1.94
CA ARG A 68 13.34 -5.24 1.87
C ARG A 68 12.58 -4.45 2.92
N ASP A 69 13.18 -3.36 3.40
CA ASP A 69 12.44 -2.45 4.27
C ASP A 69 11.56 -1.51 3.43
N ALA A 70 10.51 -0.98 4.05
CA ALA A 70 9.57 -0.13 3.34
C ALA A 70 10.23 1.16 2.84
N ARG A 71 11.09 1.75 3.66
CA ARG A 71 11.74 3.03 3.33
C ARG A 71 12.58 2.96 2.06
N SER A 72 13.29 1.84 1.85
CA SER A 72 14.12 1.67 0.67
C SER A 72 13.32 1.31 -0.59
N THR A 73 12.05 0.93 -0.42
CA THR A 73 11.19 0.51 -1.53
C THR A 73 10.27 1.62 -2.02
N VAL A 74 10.04 2.64 -1.19
CA VAL A 74 9.19 3.79 -1.53
C VAL A 74 9.76 4.56 -2.71
N VAL A 75 8.89 4.96 -3.65
CA VAL A 75 9.25 5.81 -4.78
C VAL A 75 8.42 7.10 -4.77
N ALA A 76 9.04 8.20 -5.20
CA ALA A 76 8.34 9.47 -5.33
C ALA A 76 7.49 9.48 -6.60
N THR A 77 6.34 10.14 -6.56
CA THR A 77 5.47 10.30 -7.74
C THR A 77 5.45 11.75 -8.19
N ALA A 78 5.02 11.96 -9.45
CA ALA A 78 4.88 13.31 -10.00
C ALA A 78 3.76 14.11 -9.32
N GLU A 79 2.83 13.44 -8.65
CA GLU A 79 1.69 14.08 -7.98
C GLU A 79 2.01 14.60 -6.57
N GLY A 80 3.24 14.43 -6.11
CA GLY A 80 3.70 14.95 -4.83
C GLY A 80 3.54 14.03 -3.62
N PHE A 81 2.99 12.85 -3.81
CA PHE A 81 2.98 11.83 -2.76
C PHE A 81 3.99 10.74 -3.07
N ASP A 82 4.35 9.96 -2.05
CA ASP A 82 5.22 8.80 -2.20
C ASP A 82 4.36 7.55 -2.36
N LEU A 83 4.92 6.54 -3.02
CA LEU A 83 4.24 5.30 -3.33
C LEU A 83 5.07 4.10 -2.88
N LEU A 84 4.42 3.17 -2.18
CA LEU A 84 4.95 1.82 -1.99
C LEU A 84 4.26 0.97 -3.06
N PRO A 85 4.98 0.64 -4.16
CA PRO A 85 4.33 0.11 -5.35
C PRO A 85 3.95 -1.36 -5.21
N GLY A 86 2.91 -1.78 -5.92
CA GLY A 86 2.44 -3.16 -5.96
C GLY A 86 2.37 -3.70 -7.38
N ASN A 87 2.47 -5.01 -7.51
CA ASN A 87 2.37 -5.72 -8.78
C ASN A 87 1.92 -7.17 -8.55
N ILE A 88 1.96 -7.96 -9.61
CA ILE A 88 1.49 -9.36 -9.58
C ILE A 88 2.21 -10.23 -8.55
N ASP A 89 3.41 -9.85 -8.11
CA ASP A 89 4.15 -10.60 -7.09
C ASP A 89 3.37 -10.69 -5.77
N LEU A 90 2.43 -9.79 -5.52
CA LEU A 90 1.57 -9.86 -4.34
C LEU A 90 0.72 -11.14 -4.30
N THR A 91 0.46 -11.75 -5.45
CA THR A 91 -0.23 -13.04 -5.50
C THR A 91 0.60 -14.13 -4.82
N ALA A 92 1.91 -14.14 -5.08
CA ALA A 92 2.81 -15.06 -4.41
C ALA A 92 2.97 -14.76 -2.92
N ALA A 93 2.97 -13.47 -2.57
CA ALA A 93 3.05 -13.05 -1.17
C ALA A 93 1.89 -13.60 -0.35
N GLU A 94 0.69 -13.64 -0.92
CA GLU A 94 -0.50 -14.18 -0.26
C GLU A 94 -0.27 -15.61 0.21
N ILE A 95 0.37 -16.43 -0.62
CA ILE A 95 0.66 -17.82 -0.31
C ILE A 95 1.83 -17.95 0.67
N GLN A 96 2.90 -17.21 0.42
CA GLN A 96 4.12 -17.30 1.23
C GLN A 96 3.90 -16.82 2.66
N LEU A 97 3.05 -15.80 2.85
CA LEU A 97 2.74 -15.27 4.17
C LEU A 97 2.00 -16.26 5.05
N MET A 98 1.29 -17.24 4.47
CA MET A 98 0.54 -18.21 5.27
C MET A 98 1.43 -19.00 6.23
N GLU A 99 2.72 -19.13 5.92
CA GLU A 99 3.66 -19.87 6.73
C GLU A 99 4.55 -18.96 7.60
N VAL A 100 4.29 -17.67 7.61
CA VAL A 100 5.07 -16.70 8.37
C VAL A 100 4.38 -16.42 9.70
N GLU A 101 5.14 -16.48 10.80
CA GLU A 101 4.63 -16.09 12.10
C GLU A 101 4.32 -14.59 12.11
N GLY A 102 3.17 -14.24 12.70
CA GLY A 102 2.73 -12.85 12.73
C GLY A 102 2.29 -12.33 11.37
N ARG A 103 1.82 -13.21 10.50
CA ARG A 103 1.49 -12.89 9.11
C ARG A 103 0.47 -11.77 8.92
N GLU A 104 -0.45 -11.59 9.86
CA GLU A 104 -1.45 -10.53 9.78
C GLU A 104 -0.89 -9.16 10.13
N GLN A 105 0.29 -9.10 10.73
CA GLN A 105 0.90 -7.88 11.24
C GLN A 105 2.12 -7.43 10.44
N ARG A 106 2.42 -8.09 9.32
CA ARG A 106 3.62 -7.79 8.55
C ARG A 106 3.62 -6.37 8.01
N LEU A 107 2.48 -5.91 7.46
CA LEU A 107 2.37 -4.55 6.96
C LEU A 107 2.45 -3.53 8.08
N LYS A 108 1.75 -3.77 9.19
CA LYS A 108 1.80 -2.89 10.36
C LYS A 108 3.23 -2.70 10.84
N ALA A 109 3.97 -3.80 10.98
CA ALA A 109 5.36 -3.75 11.41
C ALA A 109 6.25 -3.00 10.40
N ALA A 110 6.02 -3.21 9.11
CA ALA A 110 6.80 -2.56 8.06
C ALA A 110 6.55 -1.04 7.99
N LEU A 111 5.32 -0.59 8.28
CA LEU A 111 4.96 0.82 8.23
C LEU A 111 5.31 1.57 9.52
N GLU A 112 5.52 0.88 10.63
CA GLU A 112 5.79 1.52 11.90
C GLU A 112 6.96 2.52 11.85
N PRO A 113 8.12 2.18 11.24
CA PRO A 113 9.22 3.14 11.14
C PRO A 113 8.91 4.37 10.30
N LEU A 114 7.88 4.31 9.44
CA LEU A 114 7.51 5.40 8.55
C LEU A 114 6.48 6.35 9.15
N ARG A 115 5.87 6.02 10.28
CA ARG A 115 4.79 6.81 10.85
C ARG A 115 5.21 8.24 11.20
N GLY A 116 6.47 8.45 11.48
CA GLY A 116 7.01 9.78 11.75
C GLY A 116 7.32 10.59 10.50
N ASP A 117 7.42 9.93 9.35
CA ASP A 117 7.80 10.58 8.09
C ASP A 117 6.61 11.11 7.29
N TYR A 118 5.39 10.66 7.61
CA TYR A 118 4.19 11.01 6.86
C TYR A 118 3.09 11.52 7.79
N ASP A 119 2.22 12.35 7.23
CA ASP A 119 0.99 12.78 7.90
C ASP A 119 -0.13 11.76 7.68
N PHE A 120 -0.15 11.16 6.49
CA PHE A 120 -1.13 10.14 6.11
C PHE A 120 -0.46 9.00 5.36
N ILE A 121 -0.92 7.78 5.65
CA ILE A 121 -0.58 6.59 4.87
C ILE A 121 -1.90 6.00 4.40
N VAL A 122 -2.10 5.96 3.09
CA VAL A 122 -3.32 5.45 2.45
C VAL A 122 -3.01 4.08 1.87
N ILE A 123 -3.81 3.07 2.21
CA ILE A 123 -3.61 1.70 1.72
C ILE A 123 -4.73 1.36 0.74
N ASP A 124 -4.36 1.03 -0.50
CA ASP A 124 -5.29 0.53 -1.50
C ASP A 124 -5.38 -0.99 -1.36
N CYS A 125 -6.50 -1.47 -0.80
CA CYS A 125 -6.70 -2.89 -0.50
C CYS A 125 -7.13 -3.68 -1.72
N PRO A 126 -6.81 -5.00 -1.78
CA PRO A 126 -7.37 -5.84 -2.85
C PRO A 126 -8.88 -5.99 -2.68
N PRO A 127 -9.60 -6.35 -3.77
CA PRO A 127 -11.07 -6.46 -3.72
C PRO A 127 -11.55 -7.65 -2.92
N ALA A 128 -10.71 -8.63 -2.66
CA ALA A 128 -11.10 -9.86 -1.97
C ALA A 128 -10.76 -9.80 -0.48
N LEU A 129 -11.52 -10.54 0.33
CA LEU A 129 -11.19 -10.73 1.72
C LEU A 129 -10.08 -11.77 1.80
N SER A 130 -8.86 -11.33 2.05
CA SER A 130 -7.66 -12.14 1.97
C SER A 130 -6.69 -11.78 3.08
N LEU A 131 -5.55 -12.50 3.15
CA LEU A 131 -4.50 -12.18 4.11
C LEU A 131 -3.92 -10.78 3.88
N LEU A 132 -3.84 -10.32 2.62
CA LEU A 132 -3.41 -8.97 2.31
C LEU A 132 -4.40 -7.94 2.89
N THR A 133 -5.69 -8.17 2.74
CA THR A 133 -6.72 -7.30 3.31
C THR A 133 -6.63 -7.29 4.83
N LEU A 134 -6.41 -8.44 5.47
CA LEU A 134 -6.22 -8.51 6.91
C LEU A 134 -4.99 -7.69 7.35
N ASN A 135 -3.92 -7.71 6.59
CA ASN A 135 -2.76 -6.88 6.86
C ASN A 135 -3.10 -5.39 6.83
N ALA A 136 -3.87 -4.97 5.82
CA ALA A 136 -4.29 -3.58 5.71
C ALA A 136 -5.16 -3.17 6.90
N LEU A 137 -6.14 -3.99 7.25
CA LEU A 137 -7.06 -3.69 8.34
C LEU A 137 -6.35 -3.66 9.69
N THR A 138 -5.37 -4.54 9.89
CA THR A 138 -4.57 -4.58 11.13
C THR A 138 -3.71 -3.34 11.28
N ALA A 139 -3.17 -2.82 10.16
CA ALA A 139 -2.33 -1.63 10.16
C ALA A 139 -3.12 -0.33 10.26
N ALA A 140 -4.38 -0.31 9.80
CA ALA A 140 -5.14 0.92 9.62
C ALA A 140 -5.72 1.46 10.92
N ASP A 141 -5.75 2.80 11.02
CA ASP A 141 -6.48 3.52 12.06
C ASP A 141 -7.94 3.69 11.70
N SER A 142 -8.25 3.76 10.40
CA SER A 142 -9.63 3.85 9.89
C SER A 142 -9.74 3.15 8.54
N VAL A 143 -10.98 2.79 8.21
CA VAL A 143 -11.32 2.10 6.96
C VAL A 143 -12.42 2.89 6.25
N ILE A 144 -12.26 3.08 4.98
CA ILE A 144 -13.26 3.72 4.14
C ILE A 144 -13.83 2.70 3.15
#